data_7609494a768241fe5df6b0987f48ebeb
#
_entry.id   7609494a768241fe5df6b0987f48ebeb
#
_cell.length_a   1.000
_cell.length_b   1.000
_cell.length_c   1.000
_cell.angle_alpha   90.00
_cell.angle_beta   90.00
_cell.angle_gamma   90.00
#
_symmetry.space_group_name_H-M   'P 1'
#
loop_
_entity.id
_entity.type
_entity.pdbx_description
1 polymer ?
#
loop_
_entity_poly.entity_id
_entity_poly.type
_entity_poly.pdbx_seq_one_letter_code
_entity_poly.pdbx_strand_id
1 'polypeptide(L)'
;MPDKYPSMRALYADPMNVEGTTYGKRWKRHEWIQLVEAQAIDNPETEKVVLAIHGGGIEGGTSEVALAVAGFHPATFAQATDGLGFHDFWIFEGLLSSCNSNLHVTSTEYDDPIALELVQNARRCISLHGFGDAAANGKSQIGGGDTELKCIVLEEL
;
A
#
# COMPACT_ATOMS: atom_id res chain seq x y z
N MET A 1 -9.51 -17.66 9.08
CA MET A 1 -10.01 -17.28 10.42
C MET A 1 -10.59 -15.90 10.29
N PRO A 2 -11.63 -15.53 11.04
CA PRO A 2 -12.11 -14.15 11.05
C PRO A 2 -11.03 -13.22 11.62
N ASP A 3 -11.02 -11.97 11.16
CA ASP A 3 -10.12 -10.95 11.67
C ASP A 3 -10.33 -10.71 13.17
N LYS A 4 -9.25 -10.42 13.89
CA LYS A 4 -9.32 -10.07 15.32
C LYS A 4 -9.98 -8.70 15.53
N TYR A 5 -9.75 -7.76 14.60
CA TYR A 5 -10.30 -6.41 14.64
C TYR A 5 -11.25 -6.18 13.48
N PRO A 6 -12.44 -5.59 13.74
CA PRO A 6 -13.41 -5.30 12.68
C PRO A 6 -13.06 -4.08 11.82
N SER A 7 -12.06 -3.29 12.21
CA SER A 7 -11.58 -2.13 11.45
C SER A 7 -10.20 -1.68 11.93
N MET A 8 -9.54 -0.80 11.17
CA MET A 8 -8.27 -0.21 11.59
C MET A 8 -8.43 0.68 12.83
N ARG A 9 -9.53 1.40 12.95
CA ARG A 9 -9.83 2.19 14.16
C ARG A 9 -9.93 1.32 15.40
N ALA A 10 -10.55 0.15 15.29
CA ALA A 10 -10.62 -0.80 16.40
C ALA A 10 -9.24 -1.36 16.75
N LEU A 11 -8.40 -1.62 15.74
CA LEU A 11 -7.02 -2.05 15.94
C LEU A 11 -6.21 -0.97 16.67
N TYR A 12 -6.31 0.28 16.24
CA TYR A 12 -5.59 1.40 16.86
C TYR A 12 -6.08 1.73 18.27
N ALA A 13 -7.34 1.45 18.59
CA ALA A 13 -7.92 1.69 19.90
C ALA A 13 -7.51 0.63 20.96
N ASP A 14 -6.99 -0.52 20.53
CA ASP A 14 -6.48 -1.53 21.47
C ASP A 14 -5.16 -1.06 22.07
N PRO A 15 -5.06 -0.84 23.40
CA PRO A 15 -3.84 -0.35 24.04
C PRO A 15 -2.64 -1.31 23.94
N MET A 16 -2.87 -2.56 23.55
CA MET A 16 -1.81 -3.53 23.28
C MET A 16 -1.14 -3.28 21.92
N ASN A 17 -1.77 -2.51 21.03
CA ASN A 17 -1.22 -2.17 19.73
C ASN A 17 -0.58 -0.78 19.79
N VAL A 18 0.74 -0.74 19.73
CA VAL A 18 1.53 0.48 19.82
C VAL A 18 2.28 0.72 18.52
N GLU A 19 2.06 1.88 17.90
CA GLU A 19 2.78 2.27 16.69
C GLU A 19 4.29 2.34 16.94
N GLY A 20 5.07 1.82 16.01
CA GLY A 20 6.52 1.67 16.15
C GLY A 20 6.96 0.43 16.93
N THR A 21 6.04 -0.33 17.55
CA THR A 21 6.35 -1.53 18.32
C THR A 21 5.60 -2.76 17.82
N THR A 22 4.27 -2.69 17.75
CA THR A 22 3.43 -3.80 17.27
C THR A 22 3.08 -3.66 15.81
N TYR A 23 2.92 -2.43 15.35
CA TYR A 23 2.69 -2.11 13.94
C TYR A 23 3.43 -0.82 13.56
N GLY A 24 3.61 -0.63 12.25
CA GLY A 24 4.14 0.61 11.67
C GLY A 24 3.26 1.09 10.53
N LYS A 25 3.29 2.39 10.29
CA LYS A 25 2.68 3.02 9.12
C LYS A 25 3.73 3.81 8.37
N ARG A 26 3.78 3.64 7.07
CA ARG A 26 4.65 4.41 6.18
C ARG A 26 3.83 4.91 5.00
N TRP A 27 3.96 6.18 4.71
CA TRP A 27 3.22 6.76 3.60
C TRP A 27 3.95 7.96 3.03
N LYS A 28 3.69 8.25 1.78
CA LYS A 28 4.11 9.47 1.10
C LYS A 28 2.99 9.97 0.23
N ARG A 29 2.80 11.25 0.29
CA ARG A 29 1.89 12.03 -0.53
C ARG A 29 2.69 13.09 -1.27
N HIS A 30 2.39 13.30 -2.54
CA HIS A 30 2.93 14.44 -3.26
C HIS A 30 2.37 15.72 -2.67
N GLU A 31 3.26 16.62 -2.29
CA GLU A 31 2.86 17.97 -1.91
C GLU A 31 2.38 18.69 -3.17
N TRP A 32 1.15 19.17 -3.15
CA TRP A 32 0.71 20.18 -4.10
C TRP A 32 1.56 21.43 -3.87
N ILE A 33 2.56 21.66 -4.68
CA ILE A 33 3.13 22.99 -4.78
C ILE A 33 2.06 23.81 -5.51
N GLN A 34 1.30 24.56 -4.76
CA GLN A 34 0.46 25.60 -5.29
C GLN A 34 1.41 26.67 -5.87
N LEU A 35 1.84 26.48 -7.09
CA LEU A 35 2.40 27.56 -7.88
C LEU A 35 1.23 28.49 -8.15
N VAL A 36 1.21 29.60 -7.42
CA VAL A 36 0.40 30.77 -7.70
C VAL A 36 0.85 31.27 -9.07
N GLU A 37 0.21 30.81 -10.09
CA GLU A 37 -0.10 31.36 -11.40
C GLU A 37 -0.34 30.19 -12.39
N ALA A 38 -1.61 29.85 -12.47
CA ALA A 38 -2.32 29.39 -13.66
C ALA A 38 -1.54 28.56 -14.69
N GLN A 39 -1.26 27.32 -14.37
CA GLN A 39 -1.51 26.18 -15.25
C GLN A 39 -1.63 24.96 -14.34
N ALA A 40 -2.80 24.32 -14.36
CA ALA A 40 -2.94 22.99 -13.82
C ALA A 40 -1.97 22.11 -14.62
N ILE A 41 -0.77 21.94 -14.09
CA ILE A 41 0.11 20.89 -14.57
C ILE A 41 -0.59 19.64 -14.08
N ASP A 42 -1.21 18.92 -15.00
CA ASP A 42 -1.59 17.53 -14.82
C ASP A 42 -0.31 16.84 -14.35
N ASN A 43 -0.17 16.64 -13.04
CA ASN A 43 0.98 15.95 -12.51
C ASN A 43 0.65 14.45 -12.57
N PRO A 44 1.15 13.70 -13.56
CA PRO A 44 0.86 12.29 -13.71
C PRO A 44 1.30 11.45 -12.50
N GLU A 45 2.13 12.02 -11.63
CA GLU A 45 2.62 11.37 -10.42
C GLU A 45 1.57 11.27 -9.32
N THR A 46 0.60 12.20 -9.26
CA THR A 46 -0.51 12.16 -8.30
C THR A 46 -1.66 11.25 -8.73
N GLU A 47 -1.59 10.69 -9.94
CA GLU A 47 -2.66 9.86 -10.47
C GLU A 47 -2.71 8.44 -9.87
N LYS A 48 -1.63 8.01 -9.22
CA LYS A 48 -1.49 6.62 -8.77
C LYS A 48 -1.11 6.54 -7.32
N VAL A 49 -1.76 5.63 -6.59
CA VAL A 49 -1.37 5.25 -5.23
C VAL A 49 -1.10 3.74 -5.16
N VAL A 50 -0.03 3.38 -4.48
CA VAL A 50 0.36 2.00 -4.22
C VAL A 50 0.12 1.68 -2.75
N LEU A 51 -0.62 0.61 -2.49
CA LEU A 51 -0.97 0.19 -1.14
C LEU A 51 -0.34 -1.17 -0.81
N ALA A 52 0.15 -1.30 0.43
CA ALA A 52 0.40 -2.58 1.09
C ALA A 52 -0.27 -2.54 2.47
N ILE A 53 -1.55 -2.88 2.49
CA ILE A 53 -2.37 -2.81 3.71
C ILE A 53 -2.09 -3.95 4.69
N HIS A 54 -1.35 -4.97 4.27
CA HIS A 54 -0.96 -6.13 5.07
C HIS A 54 0.55 -6.36 5.06
N GLY A 55 1.34 -5.29 5.11
CA GLY A 55 2.80 -5.36 5.03
C GLY A 55 3.50 -5.95 6.26
N GLY A 56 4.82 -5.94 6.20
CA GLY A 56 5.67 -6.47 7.26
C GLY A 56 5.45 -7.97 7.49
N GLY A 57 5.27 -8.37 8.75
CA GLY A 57 5.06 -9.77 9.11
C GLY A 57 3.62 -10.28 8.89
N ILE A 58 2.68 -9.48 8.39
CA ILE A 58 1.31 -9.92 8.07
C ILE A 58 1.34 -10.75 6.78
N GLU A 59 1.80 -10.14 5.70
CA GLU A 59 2.01 -10.76 4.39
C GLU A 59 3.43 -10.38 3.90
N GLY A 60 4.40 -11.24 4.22
CA GLY A 60 5.82 -10.93 4.02
C GLY A 60 6.17 -10.59 2.57
N GLY A 61 6.94 -9.51 2.38
CA GLY A 61 7.40 -9.04 1.07
C GLY A 61 6.52 -7.98 0.42
N THR A 62 5.26 -7.80 0.85
CA THR A 62 4.35 -6.83 0.23
C THR A 62 4.79 -5.39 0.41
N SER A 63 5.37 -5.04 1.56
CA SER A 63 5.93 -3.70 1.81
C SER A 63 7.06 -3.37 0.85
N GLU A 64 7.99 -4.31 0.67
CA GLU A 64 9.15 -4.15 -0.19
C GLU A 64 8.74 -3.99 -1.65
N VAL A 65 7.80 -4.81 -2.11
CA VAL A 65 7.28 -4.72 -3.48
C VAL A 65 6.52 -3.42 -3.67
N ALA A 66 5.69 -3.01 -2.69
CA ALA A 66 4.95 -1.74 -2.78
C ALA A 66 5.88 -0.54 -2.89
N LEU A 67 6.95 -0.49 -2.08
CA LEU A 67 7.95 0.57 -2.17
C LEU A 67 8.66 0.58 -3.53
N ALA A 68 9.08 -0.59 -4.03
CA ALA A 68 9.73 -0.71 -5.33
C ALA A 68 8.79 -0.23 -6.46
N VAL A 69 7.52 -0.65 -6.45
CA VAL A 69 6.53 -0.20 -7.43
C VAL A 69 6.24 1.30 -7.31
N ALA A 70 6.27 1.84 -6.09
CA ALA A 70 6.11 3.27 -5.87
C ALA A 70 7.36 4.10 -6.21
N GLY A 71 8.47 3.47 -6.65
CA GLY A 71 9.71 4.14 -7.04
C GLY A 71 10.65 4.45 -5.88
N PHE A 72 10.59 3.67 -4.80
CA PHE A 72 11.46 3.84 -3.63
C PHE A 72 12.25 2.58 -3.31
N HIS A 73 13.49 2.76 -2.88
CA HIS A 73 14.31 1.66 -2.42
C HIS A 73 13.79 1.11 -1.07
N PRO A 74 13.43 -0.20 -0.98
CA PRO A 74 12.74 -0.74 0.19
C PRO A 74 13.48 -0.56 1.52
N ALA A 75 14.81 -0.64 1.52
CA ALA A 75 15.58 -0.55 2.76
C ALA A 75 16.01 0.86 3.13
N THR A 76 16.21 1.75 2.16
CA THR A 76 16.77 3.10 2.39
C THR A 76 15.75 4.22 2.21
N PHE A 77 14.59 3.92 1.62
CA PHE A 77 13.59 4.90 1.19
C PHE A 77 14.11 5.96 0.22
N ALA A 78 15.31 5.77 -0.31
CA ALA A 78 15.82 6.62 -1.36
C ALA A 78 14.92 6.48 -2.59
N GLN A 79 14.61 7.61 -3.21
CA GLN A 79 13.88 7.63 -4.46
C GLN A 79 14.70 6.98 -5.55
N ALA A 80 14.07 6.17 -6.38
CA ALA A 80 14.71 5.57 -7.55
C ALA A 80 15.12 6.66 -8.54
N THR A 81 16.26 6.47 -9.18
CA THR A 81 16.83 7.43 -10.14
C THR A 81 16.76 6.91 -11.58
N ASP A 82 15.94 5.89 -11.81
CA ASP A 82 15.78 5.23 -13.11
C ASP A 82 14.91 6.01 -14.11
N GLY A 83 14.35 7.14 -13.69
CA GLY A 83 13.53 8.01 -14.54
C GLY A 83 12.07 7.53 -14.71
N LEU A 84 11.66 6.45 -14.04
CA LEU A 84 10.29 5.93 -14.12
C LEU A 84 9.29 6.74 -13.28
N GLY A 85 9.78 7.73 -12.52
CA GLY A 85 8.97 8.54 -11.61
C GLY A 85 8.72 7.82 -10.28
N PHE A 86 7.91 8.44 -9.44
CA PHE A 86 7.51 7.88 -8.16
C PHE A 86 6.02 8.15 -7.92
N HIS A 87 5.41 7.31 -7.10
CA HIS A 87 3.98 7.34 -6.83
C HIS A 87 3.73 7.52 -5.34
N ASP A 88 2.54 8.02 -5.01
CA ASP A 88 2.06 8.01 -3.64
C ASP A 88 1.95 6.57 -3.14
N PHE A 89 2.21 6.37 -1.87
CA PHE A 89 2.05 5.05 -1.27
C PHE A 89 1.52 5.13 0.16
N TRP A 90 0.90 4.05 0.58
CA TRP A 90 0.54 3.82 1.96
C TRP A 90 0.78 2.36 2.33
N ILE A 91 1.46 2.15 3.45
CA ILE A 91 1.88 0.82 3.91
C ILE A 91 1.58 0.69 5.40
N PHE A 92 0.88 -0.38 5.75
CA PHE A 92 0.72 -0.83 7.14
C PHE A 92 1.52 -2.11 7.35
N GLU A 93 2.30 -2.17 8.41
CA GLU A 93 3.22 -3.27 8.69
C GLU A 93 2.99 -3.86 10.06
N GLY A 94 2.90 -5.19 10.13
CA GLY A 94 3.02 -5.91 11.39
C GLY A 94 4.48 -6.03 11.80
N LEU A 95 4.81 -5.59 13.01
CA LEU A 95 6.18 -5.54 13.54
C LEU A 95 6.42 -6.57 14.66
N LEU A 96 5.46 -7.42 14.96
CA LEU A 96 5.61 -8.45 15.97
C LEU A 96 6.60 -9.53 15.51
N SER A 97 7.30 -10.15 16.45
CA SER A 97 8.18 -11.30 16.15
C SER A 97 7.40 -12.55 15.68
N SER A 98 6.10 -12.61 15.99
CA SER A 98 5.19 -13.69 15.59
C SER A 98 3.73 -13.23 15.69
N CYS A 99 2.81 -14.01 15.11
CA CYS A 99 1.36 -13.75 15.17
C CYS A 99 0.92 -12.40 14.55
N ASN A 100 1.65 -11.88 13.59
CA ASN A 100 1.27 -10.65 12.87
C ASN A 100 -0.08 -10.78 12.15
N SER A 101 -0.54 -12.00 11.85
CA SER A 101 -1.88 -12.23 11.32
C SER A 101 -3.00 -11.71 12.22
N ASN A 102 -2.75 -11.51 13.52
CA ASN A 102 -3.69 -10.86 14.43
C ASN A 102 -3.90 -9.37 14.13
N LEU A 103 -3.01 -8.75 13.35
CA LEU A 103 -3.10 -7.35 12.91
C LEU A 103 -3.74 -7.22 11.53
N HIS A 104 -4.15 -8.34 10.92
CA HIS A 104 -4.87 -8.33 9.66
C HIS A 104 -6.26 -7.71 9.85
N VAL A 105 -6.65 -6.83 8.92
CA VAL A 105 -8.00 -6.28 8.79
C VAL A 105 -8.39 -6.38 7.33
N THR A 106 -9.50 -7.06 7.05
CA THR A 106 -10.01 -7.25 5.68
C THR A 106 -10.12 -5.92 4.94
N SER A 107 -9.74 -5.89 3.67
CA SER A 107 -9.63 -4.68 2.84
C SER A 107 -10.92 -3.85 2.80
N THR A 108 -12.10 -4.49 2.85
CA THR A 108 -13.40 -3.81 2.87
C THR A 108 -13.70 -3.10 4.18
N GLU A 109 -13.01 -3.47 5.25
CA GLU A 109 -13.15 -2.92 6.60
C GLU A 109 -11.99 -1.96 6.95
N TYR A 110 -11.18 -1.62 5.94
CA TYR A 110 -9.98 -0.83 6.11
C TYR A 110 -10.32 0.67 6.15
N ASP A 111 -10.36 1.25 7.35
CA ASP A 111 -10.84 2.61 7.62
C ASP A 111 -9.75 3.57 8.15
N ASP A 112 -8.47 3.31 7.78
CA ASP A 112 -7.38 4.26 8.07
C ASP A 112 -7.62 5.58 7.30
N PRO A 113 -7.64 6.74 8.00
CA PRO A 113 -8.01 8.00 7.37
C PRO A 113 -7.00 8.47 6.31
N ILE A 114 -5.70 8.18 6.48
CA ILE A 114 -4.67 8.58 5.51
C ILE A 114 -4.76 7.69 4.27
N ALA A 115 -4.92 6.37 4.47
CA ALA A 115 -5.11 5.44 3.35
C ALA A 115 -6.34 5.83 2.52
N LEU A 116 -7.46 6.11 3.18
CA LEU A 116 -8.70 6.53 2.51
C LEU A 116 -8.52 7.84 1.74
N GLU A 117 -7.86 8.83 2.34
CA GLU A 117 -7.59 10.11 1.68
C GLU A 117 -6.74 9.92 0.42
N LEU A 118 -5.67 9.13 0.49
CA LEU A 118 -4.80 8.85 -0.66
C LEU A 118 -5.59 8.16 -1.79
N VAL A 119 -6.39 7.15 -1.47
CA VAL A 119 -7.20 6.41 -2.45
C VAL A 119 -8.27 7.30 -3.09
N GLN A 120 -8.95 8.14 -2.28
CA GLN A 120 -10.01 9.03 -2.78
C GLN A 120 -9.48 10.12 -3.73
N ASN A 121 -8.23 10.53 -3.57
CA ASN A 121 -7.59 11.54 -4.41
C ASN A 121 -6.80 10.95 -5.58
N ALA A 122 -6.61 9.64 -5.64
CA ALA A 122 -5.93 8.97 -6.72
C ALA A 122 -6.88 8.61 -7.87
N ARG A 123 -6.41 8.73 -9.09
CA ARG A 123 -7.13 8.22 -10.27
C ARG A 123 -7.08 6.71 -10.36
N ARG A 124 -5.96 6.12 -9.96
CA ARG A 124 -5.72 4.67 -9.95
C ARG A 124 -5.11 4.23 -8.62
N CYS A 125 -5.55 3.08 -8.15
CA CYS A 125 -5.04 2.47 -6.93
C CYS A 125 -4.60 1.04 -7.23
N ILE A 126 -3.39 0.70 -6.80
CA ILE A 126 -2.86 -0.67 -6.83
C ILE A 126 -2.69 -1.13 -5.40
N SER A 127 -3.37 -2.20 -5.00
CA SER A 127 -3.18 -2.83 -3.68
C SER A 127 -2.46 -4.16 -3.84
N LEU A 128 -1.35 -4.30 -3.13
CA LEU A 128 -0.52 -5.49 -3.13
C LEU A 128 -0.85 -6.36 -1.92
N HIS A 129 -1.03 -7.65 -2.17
CA HIS A 129 -1.36 -8.65 -1.17
C HIS A 129 -0.46 -9.87 -1.30
N GLY A 130 -0.15 -10.50 -0.19
CA GLY A 130 0.45 -11.82 -0.16
C GLY A 130 -0.60 -12.90 -0.45
N PHE A 131 -0.20 -13.93 -1.17
CA PHE A 131 -1.06 -15.05 -1.52
C PHE A 131 -0.44 -16.36 -1.06
N GLY A 132 -1.07 -17.00 -0.10
CA GLY A 132 -0.57 -18.19 0.62
C GLY A 132 -1.06 -19.53 0.08
N ASP A 133 -1.33 -19.68 -1.21
CA ASP A 133 -1.74 -20.96 -1.81
C ASP A 133 -0.52 -21.68 -2.40
N ALA A 134 -0.19 -22.86 -1.85
CA ALA A 134 0.90 -23.70 -2.34
C ALA A 134 0.72 -24.12 -3.82
N ALA A 135 -0.53 -24.20 -4.31
CA ALA A 135 -0.82 -24.50 -5.72
C ALA A 135 -0.56 -23.32 -6.66
N ALA A 136 -0.44 -22.10 -6.10
CA ALA A 136 -0.17 -20.88 -6.83
C ALA A 136 1.30 -20.44 -6.76
N ASN A 137 2.20 -21.28 -6.24
CA ASN A 137 3.60 -20.95 -6.11
C ASN A 137 4.21 -20.51 -7.46
N GLY A 138 4.83 -19.33 -7.48
CA GLY A 138 5.36 -18.72 -8.71
C GLY A 138 4.31 -18.09 -9.63
N LYS A 139 3.08 -17.85 -9.16
CA LYS A 139 2.02 -17.19 -9.92
C LYS A 139 1.59 -15.91 -9.23
N SER A 140 1.24 -14.90 -10.03
CA SER A 140 0.56 -13.70 -9.57
C SER A 140 -0.93 -13.77 -9.89
N GLN A 141 -1.77 -13.26 -8.99
CA GLN A 141 -3.19 -13.09 -9.24
C GLN A 141 -3.49 -11.61 -9.40
N ILE A 142 -4.19 -11.25 -10.48
CA ILE A 142 -4.55 -9.88 -10.78
C ILE A 142 -6.07 -9.78 -10.78
N GLY A 143 -6.60 -8.87 -9.95
CA GLY A 143 -8.02 -8.61 -9.82
C GLY A 143 -8.34 -7.12 -9.85
N GLY A 144 -9.62 -6.80 -9.68
CA GLY A 144 -10.08 -5.41 -9.57
C GLY A 144 -10.92 -4.93 -10.74
N GLY A 145 -11.45 -3.71 -10.62
CA GLY A 145 -12.37 -3.09 -11.58
C GLY A 145 -11.69 -2.38 -12.76
N ASP A 146 -10.41 -2.01 -12.64
CA ASP A 146 -9.66 -1.33 -13.71
C ASP A 146 -9.17 -2.36 -14.75
N THR A 147 -9.96 -2.54 -15.81
CA THR A 147 -9.67 -3.52 -16.87
C THR A 147 -8.46 -3.10 -17.70
N GLU A 148 -8.28 -1.80 -17.95
CA GLU A 148 -7.13 -1.28 -18.71
C GLU A 148 -5.83 -1.55 -17.97
N LEU A 149 -5.75 -1.19 -16.70
CA LEU A 149 -4.57 -1.43 -15.87
C LEU A 149 -4.26 -2.92 -15.74
N LYS A 150 -5.26 -3.77 -15.59
CA LYS A 150 -5.07 -5.24 -15.57
C LYS A 150 -4.43 -5.77 -16.86
N CYS A 151 -4.88 -5.29 -18.02
CA CYS A 151 -4.29 -5.70 -19.29
C CYS A 151 -2.82 -5.28 -19.38
N ILE A 152 -2.50 -4.02 -19.02
CA ILE A 152 -1.12 -3.53 -19.02
C ILE A 152 -0.22 -4.40 -18.12
N VAL A 153 -0.65 -4.69 -16.89
CA VAL A 153 0.14 -5.51 -15.96
C VAL A 153 0.31 -6.94 -16.46
N LEU A 154 -0.71 -7.51 -17.12
CA LEU A 154 -0.64 -8.87 -17.68
C LEU A 154 0.29 -8.98 -18.89
N GLU A 155 0.48 -7.90 -19.66
CA GLU A 155 1.38 -7.86 -20.81
C GLU A 155 2.86 -7.78 -20.39
N GLU A 156 3.13 -7.31 -19.16
CA GLU A 156 4.49 -7.11 -18.62
C GLU A 156 4.97 -8.27 -17.72
N LEU A 157 4.09 -9.22 -17.36
CA LEU A 157 4.41 -10.40 -16.54
C LEU A 157 4.72 -11.63 -17.42
#